data_5a30d7219a8731d9eaaaaf25ce3933c1
#
_entry.id   5a30d7219a8731d9eaaaaf25ce3933c1
#
_cell.length_a   1.000
_cell.length_b   1.000
_cell.length_c   1.000
_cell.angle_alpha   90.00
_cell.angle_beta   90.00
_cell.angle_gamma   90.00
#
_symmetry.space_group_name_H-M   'P 1'
#
loop_
_entity.id
_entity.type
_entity.pdbx_description
1 polymer ?
#
loop_
_entity_poly.entity_id
_entity_poly.type
_entity_poly.pdbx_seq_one_letter_code
_entity_poly.pdbx_strand_id
1 'polypeptide(L)'
;FFTNQGKNTLLKKFEGIFKHTKVNNFDALVGYLRASGYFAIRKYLKKVPKVRILVGINVDKVIKKYHQVGLEFTSNDQKVLEEFNKDLKEDIQNSSYNKNIEEGILQFIKDVSSKKIEIAAHPSKNIHAKIYIFKPKPFNQHNSGSVISGSSNLTATGLGASPVSNYEFNVELRDYDDVNFSSKEFDKLWQEAIDILPVDVLVENIKKIKEATYLNDQISPYELYYKLLIEYFGESVNFDPSAISDLPPKYYKLDYQADAVNEGFSLLQKHRGFFLSDVVGTGKTIIATIIAKKVFNHDLHKFGNINKTLIIAPHTIKDDWLQVLNDFHLPNFSFLPNRSFHRLSEREFDPKSFDLIIVDEAHKFRSTTAASYNELQKLCKTPTLKRLEDGTRLEKKIILISASPLNNSPEDIKNEILLFQDGKNSTLEISNLDYFFNQKIKEYKGLKKERDKQIIKRTVAKIYGEIREKIISQIMIRRTRTDLMGIEQYRKNIEEQGIKFPEVGKPNKIFYKLNKDLEKIYDRTFVIIAKLNYAIYDEIK
;
A
#
# COMPACT_ATOMS: atom_id res chain seq x y z
N PHE A 1 4.54 -22.54 -21.53
CA PHE A 1 3.45 -21.56 -21.59
C PHE A 1 3.36 -20.80 -20.27
N PHE A 2 3.02 -19.52 -20.33
CA PHE A 2 2.83 -18.67 -19.18
C PHE A 2 2.01 -17.41 -19.54
N THR A 3 1.61 -16.66 -18.54
CA THR A 3 0.71 -15.51 -18.69
C THR A 3 1.30 -14.25 -18.09
N ASN A 4 0.54 -13.16 -17.99
CA ASN A 4 0.91 -11.97 -17.24
C ASN A 4 0.27 -11.93 -15.84
N GLN A 5 -0.34 -13.03 -15.38
CA GLN A 5 -1.02 -13.13 -14.10
C GLN A 5 -0.43 -14.22 -13.20
N GLY A 6 -0.66 -14.11 -11.88
CA GLY A 6 -0.24 -15.08 -10.88
C GLY A 6 1.27 -15.12 -10.65
N LYS A 7 1.81 -16.33 -10.40
CA LYS A 7 3.23 -16.52 -10.04
C LYS A 7 4.17 -16.69 -11.23
N ASN A 8 3.63 -16.92 -12.44
CA ASN A 8 4.42 -17.27 -13.63
C ASN A 8 4.24 -16.23 -14.75
N THR A 9 4.61 -14.99 -14.44
CA THR A 9 4.47 -13.85 -15.35
C THR A 9 5.64 -13.75 -16.34
N LEU A 10 5.45 -12.95 -17.41
CA LEU A 10 6.51 -12.63 -18.37
C LEU A 10 7.73 -12.00 -17.67
N LEU A 11 7.51 -11.11 -16.68
CA LEU A 11 8.60 -10.52 -15.89
C LEU A 11 9.41 -11.58 -15.12
N LYS A 12 8.73 -12.56 -14.51
CA LYS A 12 9.39 -13.67 -13.82
C LYS A 12 10.18 -14.58 -14.77
N LYS A 13 9.67 -14.76 -16.00
CA LYS A 13 10.41 -15.45 -17.06
C LYS A 13 11.66 -14.69 -17.45
N PHE A 14 11.57 -13.38 -17.67
CA PHE A 14 12.74 -12.54 -17.95
C PHE A 14 13.77 -12.66 -16.82
N GLU A 15 13.34 -12.53 -15.56
CA GLU A 15 14.20 -12.70 -14.39
C GLU A 15 14.95 -14.04 -14.43
N GLY A 16 14.24 -15.14 -14.71
CA GLY A 16 14.82 -16.48 -14.81
C GLY A 16 15.85 -16.59 -15.95
N ILE A 17 15.52 -16.09 -17.15
CA ILE A 17 16.44 -16.14 -18.30
C ILE A 17 17.71 -15.33 -18.01
N PHE A 18 17.59 -14.08 -17.57
CA PHE A 18 18.74 -13.22 -17.27
C PHE A 18 19.59 -13.73 -16.10
N LYS A 19 19.00 -14.48 -15.18
CA LYS A 19 19.71 -15.08 -14.04
C LYS A 19 20.52 -16.31 -14.45
N HIS A 20 19.97 -17.13 -15.34
CA HIS A 20 20.54 -18.44 -15.69
C HIS A 20 21.25 -18.49 -17.05
N THR A 21 21.04 -17.48 -17.90
CA THR A 21 21.67 -17.37 -19.22
C THR A 21 22.47 -16.07 -19.30
N LYS A 22 23.73 -16.17 -19.75
CA LYS A 22 24.54 -14.97 -20.03
C LYS A 22 24.11 -14.36 -21.37
N VAL A 23 23.03 -13.55 -21.30
CA VAL A 23 22.50 -12.88 -22.49
C VAL A 23 23.47 -11.80 -22.96
N ASN A 24 23.89 -11.88 -24.21
CA ASN A 24 24.76 -10.89 -24.86
C ASN A 24 23.94 -9.87 -25.68
N ASN A 25 22.90 -10.34 -26.35
CA ASN A 25 21.98 -9.51 -27.13
C ASN A 25 20.55 -9.81 -26.70
N PHE A 26 19.80 -8.74 -26.47
CA PHE A 26 18.38 -8.79 -26.23
C PHE A 26 17.67 -8.00 -27.32
N ASP A 27 16.86 -8.69 -28.12
CA ASP A 27 16.08 -8.08 -29.19
C ASP A 27 14.59 -8.21 -28.85
N ALA A 28 13.83 -7.13 -28.95
CA ALA A 28 12.39 -7.11 -28.71
C ALA A 28 11.65 -6.55 -29.92
N LEU A 29 10.72 -7.33 -30.45
CA LEU A 29 9.76 -6.92 -31.47
C LEU A 29 8.41 -6.78 -30.76
N VAL A 30 7.88 -5.57 -30.67
CA VAL A 30 6.65 -5.30 -29.89
C VAL A 30 5.75 -4.34 -30.65
N GLY A 31 4.44 -4.53 -30.52
CA GLY A 31 3.47 -3.59 -31.08
C GLY A 31 3.46 -2.27 -30.33
N TYR A 32 3.83 -2.27 -29.04
CA TYR A 32 3.79 -1.11 -28.18
C TYR A 32 4.88 -1.15 -27.11
N LEU A 33 5.56 0.00 -26.91
CA LEU A 33 6.56 0.21 -25.86
C LEU A 33 6.10 1.32 -24.93
N ARG A 34 6.19 1.11 -23.61
CA ARG A 34 6.01 2.15 -22.60
C ARG A 34 7.24 2.25 -21.69
N ALA A 35 7.49 3.44 -21.17
CA ALA A 35 8.55 3.68 -20.19
C ALA A 35 8.44 2.74 -18.97
N SER A 36 7.23 2.48 -18.50
CA SER A 36 6.94 1.55 -17.39
C SER A 36 7.43 0.12 -17.66
N GLY A 37 7.38 -0.35 -18.91
CA GLY A 37 7.91 -1.65 -19.31
C GLY A 37 9.44 -1.72 -19.20
N TYR A 38 10.12 -0.68 -19.69
CA TYR A 38 11.56 -0.56 -19.53
C TYR A 38 11.99 -0.52 -18.06
N PHE A 39 11.31 0.29 -17.24
CA PHE A 39 11.62 0.40 -15.81
C PHE A 39 11.50 -0.94 -15.08
N ALA A 40 10.54 -1.78 -15.45
CA ALA A 40 10.38 -3.10 -14.85
C ALA A 40 11.56 -4.06 -15.15
N ILE A 41 12.17 -3.96 -16.35
CA ILE A 41 13.24 -4.87 -16.79
C ILE A 41 14.65 -4.28 -16.71
N ARG A 42 14.82 -2.97 -16.50
CA ARG A 42 16.10 -2.26 -16.54
C ARG A 42 17.22 -2.89 -15.72
N LYS A 43 16.87 -3.41 -14.53
CA LYS A 43 17.85 -4.05 -13.63
C LYS A 43 18.51 -5.29 -14.25
N TYR A 44 17.79 -5.97 -15.11
CA TYR A 44 18.29 -7.15 -15.83
C TYR A 44 19.12 -6.73 -17.05
N LEU A 45 18.75 -5.65 -17.72
CA LEU A 45 19.45 -5.12 -18.89
C LEU A 45 20.83 -4.52 -18.56
N LYS A 46 21.13 -4.21 -17.29
CA LYS A 46 22.45 -3.65 -16.89
C LYS A 46 23.62 -4.46 -17.41
N LYS A 47 23.50 -5.79 -17.44
CA LYS A 47 24.56 -6.74 -17.85
C LYS A 47 24.51 -7.13 -19.32
N VAL A 48 23.51 -6.67 -20.08
CA VAL A 48 23.33 -6.98 -21.49
C VAL A 48 24.09 -5.94 -22.33
N PRO A 49 25.05 -6.32 -23.16
CA PRO A 49 25.85 -5.38 -23.95
C PRO A 49 25.05 -4.65 -25.02
N LYS A 50 24.10 -5.32 -25.67
CA LYS A 50 23.33 -4.76 -26.78
C LYS A 50 21.83 -5.08 -26.63
N VAL A 51 21.00 -4.04 -26.72
CA VAL A 51 19.54 -4.14 -26.65
C VAL A 51 18.95 -3.43 -27.87
N ARG A 52 18.10 -4.13 -28.65
CA ARG A 52 17.39 -3.54 -29.79
C ARG A 52 15.88 -3.73 -29.59
N ILE A 53 15.14 -2.66 -29.76
CA ILE A 53 13.67 -2.68 -29.62
C ILE A 53 13.06 -2.16 -30.92
N LEU A 54 12.35 -3.02 -31.63
CA LEU A 54 11.60 -2.67 -32.82
C LEU A 54 10.12 -2.53 -32.46
N VAL A 55 9.59 -1.33 -32.64
CA VAL A 55 8.23 -0.97 -32.25
C VAL A 55 7.34 -0.95 -33.49
N GLY A 56 6.20 -1.65 -33.42
CA GLY A 56 5.11 -1.50 -34.38
C GLY A 56 4.28 -0.28 -34.00
N ILE A 57 4.42 0.78 -34.75
CA ILE A 57 3.59 1.96 -34.55
C ILE A 57 2.15 1.62 -34.96
N ASN A 58 1.18 1.99 -34.13
CA ASN A 58 -0.24 1.81 -34.46
C ASN A 58 -0.64 2.88 -35.51
N VAL A 59 -0.21 2.60 -36.75
CA VAL A 59 -0.46 3.46 -37.92
C VAL A 59 -1.96 3.70 -38.11
N ASP A 60 -2.83 2.78 -37.69
CA ASP A 60 -4.27 2.90 -37.82
C ASP A 60 -4.86 4.11 -37.09
N LYS A 61 -4.34 4.49 -35.94
CA LYS A 61 -4.76 5.70 -35.22
C LYS A 61 -4.30 6.97 -35.93
N VAL A 62 -3.10 6.95 -36.48
CA VAL A 62 -2.50 8.07 -37.21
C VAL A 62 -3.19 8.22 -38.57
N ILE A 63 -3.38 7.13 -39.32
CA ILE A 63 -4.09 7.11 -40.60
C ILE A 63 -5.55 7.55 -40.42
N LYS A 64 -6.26 7.08 -39.38
CA LYS A 64 -7.65 7.45 -39.12
C LYS A 64 -7.80 8.94 -38.82
N LYS A 65 -6.83 9.51 -38.13
CA LYS A 65 -6.80 10.96 -37.83
C LYS A 65 -6.48 11.81 -39.07
N TYR A 66 -5.63 11.30 -39.98
CA TYR A 66 -5.30 11.99 -41.23
C TYR A 66 -6.36 11.79 -42.32
N HIS A 67 -7.04 10.65 -42.42
CA HIS A 67 -8.20 10.47 -43.28
C HIS A 67 -9.37 11.40 -42.88
N GLN A 68 -9.53 11.68 -41.61
CA GLN A 68 -10.55 12.63 -41.14
C GLN A 68 -10.22 14.10 -41.52
N VAL A 69 -8.95 14.40 -41.78
CA VAL A 69 -8.48 15.77 -42.12
C VAL A 69 -8.20 15.93 -43.64
N GLY A 70 -8.40 14.84 -44.45
CA GLY A 70 -8.26 14.92 -45.93
C GLY A 70 -6.83 15.08 -46.42
N LEU A 71 -5.82 14.70 -45.66
CA LEU A 71 -4.41 14.74 -46.02
C LEU A 71 -3.89 13.40 -46.49
N GLU A 72 -3.27 13.34 -47.68
CA GLU A 72 -2.56 12.15 -48.14
C GLU A 72 -1.30 11.89 -47.30
N PHE A 73 -1.13 10.61 -46.91
CA PHE A 73 -0.02 10.16 -46.09
C PHE A 73 1.26 10.04 -46.93
N THR A 74 2.13 11.01 -46.83
CA THR A 74 3.54 10.82 -47.15
C THR A 74 4.26 10.52 -45.84
N SER A 75 4.90 9.36 -45.78
CA SER A 75 5.67 8.88 -44.62
C SER A 75 6.75 9.91 -44.24
N ASN A 76 6.43 10.79 -43.33
CA ASN A 76 7.39 11.78 -42.84
C ASN A 76 7.91 11.26 -41.49
N ASP A 77 9.14 10.75 -41.51
CA ASP A 77 9.86 10.18 -40.36
C ASP A 77 9.77 11.03 -39.10
N GLN A 78 9.69 12.35 -39.29
CA GLN A 78 9.67 13.32 -38.22
C GLN A 78 8.39 13.31 -37.37
N LYS A 79 7.21 13.00 -37.97
CA LYS A 79 5.93 12.94 -37.24
C LYS A 79 5.79 11.71 -36.36
N VAL A 80 6.33 10.59 -36.80
CA VAL A 80 6.42 9.34 -36.02
C VAL A 80 7.27 9.54 -34.77
N LEU A 81 8.35 10.28 -34.96
CA LEU A 81 9.29 10.65 -33.90
C LEU A 81 8.65 11.59 -32.87
N GLU A 82 7.86 12.56 -33.34
CA GLU A 82 7.14 13.51 -32.46
C GLU A 82 6.05 12.82 -31.63
N GLU A 83 5.33 11.86 -32.20
CA GLU A 83 4.26 11.15 -31.49
C GLU A 83 4.82 10.18 -30.44
N PHE A 84 5.90 9.45 -30.75
CA PHE A 84 6.60 8.61 -29.78
C PHE A 84 7.18 9.44 -28.62
N ASN A 85 7.79 10.56 -28.91
CA ASN A 85 8.34 11.45 -27.89
C ASN A 85 7.24 12.10 -27.04
N LYS A 86 6.07 12.36 -27.62
CA LYS A 86 4.91 12.87 -26.89
C LYS A 86 4.38 11.82 -25.92
N ASP A 87 4.19 10.58 -26.38
CA ASP A 87 3.71 9.49 -25.53
C ASP A 87 4.68 9.19 -24.37
N LEU A 88 6.00 9.21 -24.66
CA LEU A 88 7.02 9.03 -23.63
C LEU A 88 7.01 10.16 -22.60
N LYS A 89 6.82 11.41 -23.06
CA LYS A 89 6.73 12.58 -22.19
C LYS A 89 5.47 12.55 -21.33
N GLU A 90 4.32 12.18 -21.89
CA GLU A 90 3.06 12.03 -21.15
C GLU A 90 3.15 10.91 -20.10
N ASP A 91 3.78 9.77 -20.42
CA ASP A 91 4.02 8.68 -19.45
C ASP A 91 4.87 9.14 -18.26
N ILE A 92 5.89 9.98 -18.51
CA ILE A 92 6.77 10.50 -17.47
C ILE A 92 6.04 11.59 -16.65
N GLN A 93 5.32 12.51 -17.29
CA GLN A 93 4.60 13.58 -16.61
C GLN A 93 3.44 13.08 -15.75
N ASN A 94 2.77 12.00 -16.17
CA ASN A 94 1.66 11.39 -15.43
C ASN A 94 2.14 10.45 -14.30
N SER A 95 3.45 10.17 -14.19
CA SER A 95 3.99 9.38 -13.09
C SER A 95 4.20 10.27 -11.86
N SER A 96 3.68 9.85 -10.70
CA SER A 96 4.05 10.46 -9.42
C SER A 96 5.55 10.29 -9.16
N TYR A 97 6.17 11.25 -8.46
CA TYR A 97 7.58 11.13 -8.10
C TYR A 97 7.84 9.84 -7.33
N ASN A 98 8.79 9.06 -7.83
CA ASN A 98 9.30 7.86 -7.17
C ASN A 98 10.77 7.70 -7.55
N LYS A 99 11.63 7.44 -6.57
CA LYS A 99 13.07 7.25 -6.78
C LYS A 99 13.40 6.21 -7.86
N ASN A 100 12.66 5.11 -7.90
CA ASN A 100 12.87 4.06 -8.91
C ASN A 100 12.53 4.54 -10.32
N ILE A 101 11.54 5.41 -10.47
CA ILE A 101 11.16 5.99 -11.77
C ILE A 101 12.23 7.00 -12.19
N GLU A 102 12.67 7.89 -11.30
CA GLU A 102 13.74 8.83 -11.57
C GLU A 102 15.03 8.14 -12.03
N GLU A 103 15.51 7.17 -11.25
CA GLU A 103 16.67 6.35 -11.63
C GLU A 103 16.43 5.61 -12.95
N GLY A 104 15.19 5.18 -13.22
CA GLY A 104 14.78 4.54 -14.46
C GLY A 104 14.94 5.46 -15.66
N ILE A 105 14.49 6.69 -15.55
CA ILE A 105 14.57 7.71 -16.62
C ILE A 105 16.05 8.06 -16.88
N LEU A 106 16.81 8.34 -15.83
CA LEU A 106 18.24 8.67 -15.95
C LEU A 106 19.04 7.54 -16.62
N GLN A 107 18.74 6.30 -16.21
CA GLN A 107 19.40 5.12 -16.81
C GLN A 107 18.97 4.90 -18.27
N PHE A 108 17.70 5.10 -18.59
CA PHE A 108 17.18 5.01 -19.96
C PHE A 108 17.90 6.01 -20.87
N ILE A 109 17.97 7.27 -20.46
CA ILE A 109 18.68 8.33 -21.18
C ILE A 109 20.15 7.91 -21.43
N LYS A 110 20.83 7.43 -20.39
CA LYS A 110 22.23 6.99 -20.49
C LYS A 110 22.39 5.81 -21.44
N ASP A 111 21.51 4.80 -21.35
CA ASP A 111 21.61 3.58 -22.16
C ASP A 111 21.32 3.88 -23.65
N VAL A 112 20.40 4.80 -23.96
CA VAL A 112 20.12 5.24 -25.34
C VAL A 112 21.24 6.13 -25.86
N SER A 113 21.71 7.13 -25.10
CA SER A 113 22.81 8.00 -25.51
C SER A 113 24.12 7.25 -25.78
N SER A 114 24.36 6.16 -25.06
CA SER A 114 25.54 5.30 -25.28
C SER A 114 25.34 4.25 -26.39
N LYS A 115 24.19 4.26 -27.08
CA LYS A 115 23.78 3.25 -28.08
C LYS A 115 23.78 1.80 -27.55
N LYS A 116 23.69 1.64 -26.24
CA LYS A 116 23.45 0.34 -25.62
C LYS A 116 22.04 -0.15 -25.90
N ILE A 117 21.07 0.77 -25.91
CA ILE A 117 19.69 0.55 -26.33
C ILE A 117 19.44 1.32 -27.61
N GLU A 118 19.01 0.63 -28.63
CA GLU A 118 18.60 1.19 -29.92
C GLU A 118 17.10 0.91 -30.08
N ILE A 119 16.33 1.94 -30.43
CA ILE A 119 14.87 1.85 -30.62
C ILE A 119 14.55 2.31 -32.05
N ALA A 120 13.89 1.44 -32.80
CA ALA A 120 13.52 1.70 -34.17
C ALA A 120 12.04 1.38 -34.43
N ALA A 121 11.48 1.97 -35.49
CA ALA A 121 10.13 1.66 -35.97
C ALA A 121 10.19 1.23 -37.44
N HIS A 122 9.27 0.33 -37.81
CA HIS A 122 9.15 -0.10 -39.20
C HIS A 122 8.22 0.87 -39.97
N PRO A 123 8.71 1.48 -41.07
CA PRO A 123 7.98 2.57 -41.74
C PRO A 123 6.73 2.10 -42.51
N SER A 124 6.70 0.84 -42.96
CA SER A 124 5.68 0.37 -43.90
C SER A 124 4.88 -0.87 -43.44
N LYS A 125 5.33 -1.54 -42.37
CA LYS A 125 4.67 -2.79 -41.90
C LYS A 125 4.01 -2.56 -40.54
N ASN A 126 2.73 -2.89 -40.44
CA ASN A 126 2.02 -2.96 -39.16
C ASN A 126 2.49 -4.18 -38.38
N ILE A 127 3.39 -3.97 -37.42
CA ILE A 127 3.95 -5.05 -36.61
C ILE A 127 3.07 -5.25 -35.37
N HIS A 128 2.32 -6.37 -35.37
CA HIS A 128 1.55 -6.82 -34.21
C HIS A 128 2.22 -7.95 -33.41
N ALA A 129 3.35 -8.47 -33.92
CA ALA A 129 4.11 -9.50 -33.23
C ALA A 129 4.67 -9.00 -31.88
N LYS A 130 4.73 -9.86 -30.90
CA LYS A 130 5.38 -9.63 -29.61
C LYS A 130 6.37 -10.78 -29.41
N ILE A 131 7.63 -10.48 -29.72
CA ILE A 131 8.71 -11.47 -29.72
C ILE A 131 9.88 -10.89 -28.94
N TYR A 132 10.44 -11.68 -28.02
CA TYR A 132 11.57 -11.34 -27.19
C TYR A 132 12.65 -12.39 -27.37
N ILE A 133 13.83 -12.00 -27.87
CA ILE A 133 14.91 -12.89 -28.25
C ILE A 133 16.09 -12.66 -27.32
N PHE A 134 16.55 -13.71 -26.67
CA PHE A 134 17.67 -13.70 -25.72
C PHE A 134 18.81 -14.51 -26.28
N LYS A 135 19.81 -13.84 -26.84
CA LYS A 135 20.97 -14.52 -27.46
C LYS A 135 22.21 -14.50 -26.56
N PRO A 136 22.77 -15.65 -26.24
CA PRO A 136 24.06 -15.74 -25.57
C PRO A 136 25.22 -15.51 -26.55
N LYS A 137 26.45 -15.45 -26.03
CA LYS A 137 27.69 -15.49 -26.83
C LYS A 137 28.62 -16.54 -26.24
N PRO A 138 29.08 -17.55 -27.02
CA PRO A 138 28.72 -17.81 -28.42
C PRO A 138 27.28 -18.27 -28.60
N PHE A 139 26.68 -18.01 -29.78
CA PHE A 139 25.33 -18.48 -30.16
C PHE A 139 25.52 -19.67 -31.13
N ASN A 140 25.12 -20.87 -30.72
CA ASN A 140 25.24 -22.11 -31.50
C ASN A 140 24.24 -23.16 -30.95
N GLN A 141 24.20 -24.36 -31.55
CA GLN A 141 23.29 -25.44 -31.17
C GLN A 141 23.37 -25.86 -29.68
N HIS A 142 24.57 -25.74 -29.08
CA HIS A 142 24.77 -26.07 -27.65
C HIS A 142 24.45 -24.90 -26.70
N ASN A 143 24.33 -23.70 -27.24
CA ASN A 143 24.06 -22.48 -26.51
C ASN A 143 23.11 -21.60 -27.32
N SER A 144 21.86 -22.05 -27.44
CA SER A 144 20.84 -21.48 -28.32
C SER A 144 20.13 -20.25 -27.79
N GLY A 145 20.16 -20.01 -26.46
CA GLY A 145 19.38 -18.96 -25.84
C GLY A 145 17.88 -19.29 -25.74
N SER A 146 17.04 -18.30 -25.90
CA SER A 146 15.59 -18.51 -25.93
C SER A 146 14.86 -17.41 -26.70
N VAL A 147 13.69 -17.72 -27.21
CA VAL A 147 12.72 -16.77 -27.76
C VAL A 147 11.38 -16.91 -27.07
N ILE A 148 10.79 -15.79 -26.71
CA ILE A 148 9.42 -15.74 -26.17
C ILE A 148 8.53 -15.08 -27.22
N SER A 149 7.43 -15.74 -27.56
CA SER A 149 6.40 -15.22 -28.44
C SER A 149 5.03 -15.24 -27.74
N GLY A 150 4.20 -14.25 -28.01
CA GLY A 150 2.86 -14.19 -27.41
C GLY A 150 2.12 -12.89 -27.69
N SER A 151 1.22 -12.53 -26.80
CA SER A 151 0.40 -11.31 -26.92
C SER A 151 0.95 -10.11 -26.11
N SER A 152 1.85 -10.35 -25.16
CA SER A 152 2.35 -9.33 -24.21
C SER A 152 3.24 -8.27 -24.86
N ASN A 153 2.86 -7.01 -24.76
CA ASN A 153 3.70 -5.86 -25.11
C ASN A 153 4.72 -5.52 -24.01
N LEU A 154 5.73 -4.70 -24.34
CA LEU A 154 6.74 -4.23 -23.40
C LEU A 154 6.20 -3.06 -22.55
N THR A 155 5.24 -3.37 -21.69
CA THR A 155 4.58 -2.47 -20.75
C THR A 155 4.55 -3.11 -19.36
N ALA A 156 4.35 -2.33 -18.29
CA ALA A 156 4.26 -2.90 -16.93
C ALA A 156 3.13 -3.94 -16.82
N THR A 157 1.97 -3.68 -17.44
CA THR A 157 0.84 -4.60 -17.47
C THR A 157 1.12 -5.86 -18.30
N GLY A 158 1.68 -5.71 -19.50
CA GLY A 158 2.05 -6.84 -20.37
C GLY A 158 3.09 -7.76 -19.72
N LEU A 159 4.02 -7.19 -18.95
CA LEU A 159 5.01 -7.95 -18.18
C LEU A 159 4.43 -8.62 -16.92
N GLY A 160 3.25 -8.22 -16.47
CA GLY A 160 2.67 -8.64 -15.19
C GLY A 160 3.37 -8.00 -13.98
N ALA A 161 3.91 -6.79 -14.15
CA ALA A 161 4.54 -5.99 -13.09
C ALA A 161 3.56 -5.05 -12.37
N SER A 162 2.36 -4.87 -12.91
CA SER A 162 1.26 -4.08 -12.33
C SER A 162 -0.07 -4.82 -12.48
N PRO A 163 -1.13 -4.41 -11.74
CA PRO A 163 -2.47 -5.00 -11.91
C PRO A 163 -2.91 -4.98 -13.37
N VAL A 164 -3.51 -6.09 -13.82
CA VAL A 164 -3.70 -6.40 -15.25
C VAL A 164 -5.16 -6.31 -15.61
N SER A 165 -5.50 -5.54 -16.66
CA SER A 165 -6.82 -5.51 -17.29
C SER A 165 -7.00 -6.57 -18.39
N ASN A 166 -5.93 -6.90 -19.13
CA ASN A 166 -5.97 -7.84 -20.24
C ASN A 166 -5.24 -9.14 -19.90
N TYR A 167 -5.82 -10.27 -20.29
CA TYR A 167 -5.18 -11.56 -20.16
C TYR A 167 -4.19 -11.77 -21.32
N GLU A 168 -2.93 -12.03 -20.99
CA GLU A 168 -1.87 -12.25 -21.96
C GLU A 168 -1.37 -13.69 -21.90
N PHE A 169 -1.04 -14.26 -23.05
CA PHE A 169 -0.58 -15.63 -23.18
C PHE A 169 0.72 -15.68 -23.98
N ASN A 170 1.73 -16.36 -23.43
CA ASN A 170 3.09 -16.40 -24.00
C ASN A 170 3.64 -17.82 -23.99
N VAL A 171 4.54 -18.09 -24.92
CA VAL A 171 5.29 -19.35 -25.05
C VAL A 171 6.78 -19.04 -25.11
N GLU A 172 7.60 -19.84 -24.43
CA GLU A 172 9.07 -19.83 -24.55
C GLU A 172 9.52 -21.02 -25.38
N LEU A 173 10.33 -20.76 -26.41
CA LEU A 173 11.00 -21.74 -27.25
C LEU A 173 12.51 -21.62 -27.03
N ARG A 174 13.23 -22.75 -27.00
CA ARG A 174 14.66 -22.80 -26.69
C ARG A 174 15.48 -23.54 -27.76
N ASP A 175 14.82 -24.12 -28.75
CA ASP A 175 15.51 -24.79 -29.82
C ASP A 175 16.29 -23.80 -30.67
N TYR A 176 17.50 -24.22 -31.08
CA TYR A 176 18.38 -23.37 -31.85
C TYR A 176 17.73 -22.84 -33.13
N ASP A 177 16.99 -23.70 -33.84
CA ASP A 177 16.35 -23.32 -35.10
C ASP A 177 15.27 -22.26 -34.91
N ASP A 178 14.47 -22.34 -33.82
CA ASP A 178 13.45 -21.36 -33.49
C ASP A 178 14.07 -19.99 -33.15
N VAL A 179 15.10 -19.97 -32.32
CA VAL A 179 15.81 -18.75 -31.94
C VAL A 179 16.56 -18.15 -33.12
N ASN A 180 17.20 -18.97 -33.95
CA ASN A 180 17.92 -18.55 -35.16
C ASN A 180 16.96 -17.97 -36.20
N PHE A 181 15.84 -18.64 -36.47
CA PHE A 181 14.78 -18.13 -37.33
C PHE A 181 14.27 -16.76 -36.86
N SER A 182 13.85 -16.68 -35.60
CA SER A 182 13.34 -15.44 -35.02
C SER A 182 14.36 -14.31 -35.08
N SER A 183 15.66 -14.63 -34.85
CA SER A 183 16.74 -13.66 -34.94
C SER A 183 16.96 -13.16 -36.38
N LYS A 184 16.92 -14.04 -37.36
CA LYS A 184 17.09 -13.67 -38.79
C LYS A 184 15.94 -12.81 -39.27
N GLU A 185 14.70 -13.15 -38.89
CA GLU A 185 13.51 -12.35 -39.25
C GLU A 185 13.56 -10.97 -38.55
N PHE A 186 13.98 -10.93 -37.28
CA PHE A 186 14.18 -9.65 -36.59
C PHE A 186 15.26 -8.80 -37.31
N ASP A 187 16.39 -9.40 -37.70
CA ASP A 187 17.47 -8.68 -38.38
C ASP A 187 17.05 -8.12 -39.73
N LYS A 188 16.19 -8.83 -40.51
CA LYS A 188 15.62 -8.33 -41.77
C LYS A 188 14.74 -7.10 -41.51
N LEU A 189 13.82 -7.20 -40.54
CA LEU A 189 12.95 -6.08 -40.17
C LEU A 189 13.74 -4.90 -39.63
N TRP A 190 14.82 -5.17 -38.89
CA TRP A 190 15.70 -4.13 -38.34
C TRP A 190 16.45 -3.35 -39.40
N GLN A 191 16.88 -4.02 -40.50
CA GLN A 191 17.54 -3.35 -41.60
C GLN A 191 16.65 -2.38 -42.37
N GLU A 192 15.34 -2.62 -42.40
CA GLU A 192 14.35 -1.78 -43.04
C GLU A 192 13.79 -0.69 -42.05
N ALA A 193 14.15 -0.78 -40.78
CA ALA A 193 13.60 0.08 -39.72
C ALA A 193 14.29 1.45 -39.66
N ILE A 194 13.54 2.43 -39.19
CA ILE A 194 14.00 3.80 -39.00
C ILE A 194 14.30 3.98 -37.52
N ASP A 195 15.47 4.55 -37.20
CA ASP A 195 15.84 4.94 -35.83
C ASP A 195 14.90 6.06 -35.36
N ILE A 196 14.09 5.78 -34.34
CA ILE A 196 13.14 6.76 -33.77
C ILE A 196 13.72 7.57 -32.62
N LEU A 197 14.97 7.28 -32.22
CA LEU A 197 15.70 8.05 -31.22
C LEU A 197 17.12 8.38 -31.69
N PRO A 198 17.27 9.18 -32.79
CA PRO A 198 18.59 9.67 -33.22
C PRO A 198 19.24 10.46 -32.08
N VAL A 199 20.53 10.27 -31.86
CA VAL A 199 21.26 10.87 -30.73
C VAL A 199 21.14 12.40 -30.73
N ASP A 200 21.14 13.03 -31.89
CA ASP A 200 21.06 14.50 -32.03
C ASP A 200 19.71 15.06 -31.58
N VAL A 201 18.62 14.37 -31.94
CA VAL A 201 17.24 14.72 -31.50
C VAL A 201 17.04 14.38 -30.02
N LEU A 202 17.71 13.33 -29.56
CA LEU A 202 17.63 12.88 -28.18
C LEU A 202 18.20 13.91 -27.20
N VAL A 203 19.32 14.56 -27.52
CA VAL A 203 19.94 15.59 -26.67
C VAL A 203 19.00 16.77 -26.47
N GLU A 204 18.32 17.22 -27.53
CA GLU A 204 17.34 18.31 -27.45
C GLU A 204 16.08 17.88 -26.67
N ASN A 205 15.58 16.66 -26.91
CA ASN A 205 14.42 16.14 -26.20
C ASN A 205 14.72 15.82 -24.74
N ILE A 206 15.94 15.36 -24.41
CA ILE A 206 16.38 15.18 -23.01
C ILE A 206 16.33 16.52 -22.28
N LYS A 207 16.79 17.61 -22.89
CA LYS A 207 16.70 18.94 -22.29
C LYS A 207 15.24 19.33 -22.04
N LYS A 208 14.37 19.15 -23.02
CA LYS A 208 12.92 19.42 -22.88
C LYS A 208 12.25 18.50 -21.85
N ILE A 209 12.65 17.23 -21.74
CA ILE A 209 12.15 16.29 -20.73
C ILE A 209 12.63 16.71 -19.34
N LYS A 210 13.90 17.08 -19.17
CA LYS A 210 14.44 17.60 -17.92
C LYS A 210 13.72 18.88 -17.48
N GLU A 211 13.51 19.82 -18.39
CA GLU A 211 12.80 21.09 -18.13
C GLU A 211 11.32 20.89 -17.79
N ALA A 212 10.68 19.86 -18.35
CA ALA A 212 9.27 19.54 -18.15
C ALA A 212 8.98 18.58 -17.00
N THR A 213 10.02 18.02 -16.37
CA THR A 213 9.93 17.03 -15.30
C THR A 213 10.75 17.48 -14.09
N TYR A 214 10.66 16.73 -13.00
CA TYR A 214 11.45 16.91 -11.77
C TYR A 214 12.94 16.57 -11.92
N LEU A 215 13.44 16.32 -13.14
CA LEU A 215 14.85 16.02 -13.45
C LEU A 215 15.69 17.28 -13.74
N ASN A 216 15.14 18.47 -13.51
CA ASN A 216 15.86 19.72 -13.72
C ASN A 216 17.06 19.81 -12.76
N ASP A 217 18.27 20.09 -13.30
CA ASP A 217 19.51 20.13 -12.52
C ASP A 217 19.56 21.30 -11.51
N GLN A 218 18.66 22.28 -11.64
CA GLN A 218 18.52 23.40 -10.70
C GLN A 218 17.39 23.15 -9.71
N ILE A 219 17.54 22.14 -8.86
CA ILE A 219 16.62 21.91 -7.76
C ILE A 219 16.88 23.00 -6.70
N SER A 220 15.87 23.81 -6.42
CA SER A 220 15.94 24.79 -5.32
C SER A 220 16.08 24.06 -3.97
N PRO A 221 16.68 24.70 -2.94
CA PRO A 221 16.73 24.09 -1.59
C PRO A 221 15.36 23.66 -1.07
N TYR A 222 14.30 24.34 -1.47
CA TYR A 222 12.92 24.05 -1.12
C TYR A 222 12.41 22.77 -1.81
N GLU A 223 12.66 22.62 -3.12
CA GLU A 223 12.32 21.41 -3.86
C GLU A 223 13.12 20.19 -3.38
N LEU A 224 14.41 20.37 -3.05
CA LEU A 224 15.23 19.34 -2.43
C LEU A 224 14.64 18.91 -1.08
N TYR A 225 14.16 19.83 -0.26
CA TYR A 225 13.50 19.55 0.99
C TYR A 225 12.23 18.73 0.78
N TYR A 226 11.36 19.12 -0.18
CA TYR A 226 10.17 18.33 -0.52
C TYR A 226 10.51 16.95 -1.07
N LYS A 227 11.53 16.84 -1.90
CA LYS A 227 12.00 15.57 -2.45
C LYS A 227 12.48 14.62 -1.33
N LEU A 228 13.23 15.14 -0.37
CA LEU A 228 13.65 14.41 0.82
C LEU A 228 12.46 13.98 1.70
N LEU A 229 11.47 14.85 1.88
CA LEU A 229 10.25 14.52 2.62
C LEU A 229 9.46 13.41 1.92
N ILE A 230 9.28 13.48 0.60
CA ILE A 230 8.59 12.45 -0.18
C ILE A 230 9.34 11.11 -0.09
N GLU A 231 10.67 11.13 -0.15
CA GLU A 231 11.47 9.90 -0.04
C GLU A 231 11.44 9.31 1.38
N TYR A 232 11.42 10.15 2.41
CA TYR A 232 11.41 9.72 3.81
C TYR A 232 10.02 9.26 4.27
N PHE A 233 8.97 9.98 3.90
CA PHE A 233 7.60 9.70 4.34
C PHE A 233 6.81 8.86 3.32
N GLY A 234 7.34 8.64 2.12
CA GLY A 234 6.70 7.84 1.08
C GLY A 234 5.34 8.39 0.65
N GLU A 235 4.39 7.49 0.42
CA GLU A 235 3.04 7.84 -0.01
C GLU A 235 2.21 8.59 1.05
N SER A 236 2.71 8.74 2.27
CA SER A 236 2.03 9.51 3.32
C SER A 236 1.95 11.02 3.02
N VAL A 237 2.68 11.50 2.01
CA VAL A 237 2.64 12.90 1.53
C VAL A 237 1.39 13.22 0.67
N ASN A 238 0.53 12.26 0.39
CA ASN A 238 -0.78 12.53 -0.22
C ASN A 238 -1.72 13.24 0.80
N PHE A 239 -1.26 14.39 1.26
CA PHE A 239 -2.02 15.27 2.14
C PHE A 239 -3.15 15.90 1.34
N ASP A 240 -4.38 15.59 1.72
CA ASP A 240 -5.57 16.23 1.20
C ASP A 240 -6.06 17.27 2.23
N PRO A 241 -5.76 18.56 2.04
CA PRO A 241 -6.17 19.61 2.98
C PRO A 241 -7.69 19.78 3.00
N SER A 242 -8.40 19.28 1.97
CA SER A 242 -9.85 19.30 1.91
C SER A 242 -10.52 18.21 2.75
N ALA A 243 -9.75 17.26 3.28
CA ALA A 243 -10.28 16.13 4.07
C ALA A 243 -11.21 16.57 5.23
N ILE A 244 -11.02 17.79 5.75
CA ILE A 244 -11.84 18.40 6.79
C ILE A 244 -12.47 19.73 6.36
N SER A 245 -12.56 20.04 5.05
CA SER A 245 -13.14 21.30 4.56
C SER A 245 -14.64 21.41 4.83
N ASP A 246 -15.33 20.28 4.73
CA ASP A 246 -16.80 20.18 4.82
C ASP A 246 -17.28 19.70 6.20
N LEU A 247 -16.67 20.22 7.27
CA LEU A 247 -17.12 19.94 8.63
C LEU A 247 -18.45 20.63 8.92
N PRO A 248 -19.38 19.95 9.59
CA PRO A 248 -20.60 20.60 10.08
C PRO A 248 -20.27 21.76 11.04
N PRO A 249 -21.07 22.85 11.08
CA PRO A 249 -20.72 24.10 11.79
C PRO A 249 -20.34 23.97 13.26
N LYS A 250 -20.76 22.90 13.93
CA LYS A 250 -20.47 22.66 15.36
C LYS A 250 -19.17 21.91 15.63
N TYR A 251 -18.42 21.53 14.58
CA TYR A 251 -17.17 20.80 14.72
C TYR A 251 -15.98 21.71 14.41
N TYR A 252 -14.92 21.55 15.21
CA TYR A 252 -13.69 22.30 15.04
C TYR A 252 -12.84 21.76 13.90
N LYS A 253 -12.22 22.66 13.14
CA LYS A 253 -11.27 22.30 12.09
C LYS A 253 -9.88 22.17 12.69
N LEU A 254 -9.49 20.93 13.02
CA LEU A 254 -8.25 20.61 13.72
C LEU A 254 -7.26 19.91 12.80
N ASP A 255 -6.09 20.52 12.60
CA ASP A 255 -5.06 20.04 11.70
C ASP A 255 -4.62 18.61 12.03
N TYR A 256 -4.44 18.28 13.31
CA TYR A 256 -4.09 16.93 13.71
C TYR A 256 -5.16 15.88 13.36
N GLN A 257 -6.44 16.28 13.27
CA GLN A 257 -7.50 15.38 12.81
C GLN A 257 -7.44 15.18 11.30
N ALA A 258 -7.10 16.23 10.53
CA ALA A 258 -6.87 16.12 9.10
C ALA A 258 -5.71 15.16 8.79
N ASP A 259 -4.61 15.29 9.51
CA ASP A 259 -3.46 14.39 9.37
C ASP A 259 -3.84 12.94 9.70
N ALA A 260 -4.61 12.72 10.79
CA ALA A 260 -5.10 11.39 11.13
C ALA A 260 -6.02 10.80 10.07
N VAL A 261 -6.88 11.61 9.46
CA VAL A 261 -7.78 11.16 8.38
C VAL A 261 -6.97 10.74 7.15
N ASN A 262 -6.00 11.53 6.74
CA ASN A 262 -5.18 11.23 5.58
C ASN A 262 -4.30 10.00 5.80
N GLU A 263 -3.62 9.91 6.95
CA GLU A 263 -2.81 8.77 7.33
C GLU A 263 -3.67 7.50 7.45
N GLY A 264 -4.81 7.56 8.16
CA GLY A 264 -5.70 6.43 8.33
C GLY A 264 -6.29 5.93 7.01
N PHE A 265 -6.64 6.83 6.10
CA PHE A 265 -7.09 6.44 4.77
C PHE A 265 -5.98 5.73 3.98
N SER A 266 -4.75 6.23 4.02
CA SER A 266 -3.58 5.60 3.39
C SER A 266 -3.32 4.20 3.97
N LEU A 267 -3.34 4.05 5.30
CA LEU A 267 -3.17 2.76 5.98
C LEU A 267 -4.26 1.74 5.59
N LEU A 268 -5.52 2.19 5.45
CA LEU A 268 -6.60 1.32 4.97
C LEU A 268 -6.37 0.82 3.53
N GLN A 269 -5.83 1.66 2.67
CA GLN A 269 -5.53 1.26 1.29
C GLN A 269 -4.36 0.28 1.23
N LYS A 270 -3.32 0.51 2.05
CA LYS A 270 -2.08 -0.27 2.05
C LYS A 270 -2.21 -1.58 2.84
N HIS A 271 -2.81 -1.52 4.02
CA HIS A 271 -2.81 -2.61 4.99
C HIS A 271 -4.21 -3.16 5.31
N ARG A 272 -5.28 -2.60 4.70
CA ARG A 272 -6.68 -2.99 4.92
C ARG A 272 -7.21 -2.71 6.33
N GLY A 273 -6.37 -2.30 7.25
CA GLY A 273 -6.77 -1.95 8.61
C GLY A 273 -5.65 -1.28 9.39
N PHE A 274 -6.04 -0.59 10.46
CA PHE A 274 -5.12 0.08 11.36
C PHE A 274 -5.75 0.33 12.74
N PHE A 275 -4.90 0.72 13.70
CA PHE A 275 -5.30 1.15 15.03
C PHE A 275 -5.39 2.66 15.11
N LEU A 276 -6.54 3.19 15.48
CA LEU A 276 -6.72 4.59 15.88
C LEU A 276 -6.64 4.70 17.40
N SER A 277 -5.47 5.07 17.91
CA SER A 277 -5.11 4.98 19.33
C SER A 277 -4.74 6.31 19.97
N ASP A 278 -5.23 7.40 19.40
CA ASP A 278 -5.09 8.73 19.97
C ASP A 278 -5.65 8.77 21.41
N VAL A 279 -5.11 9.65 22.24
CA VAL A 279 -5.57 9.82 23.63
C VAL A 279 -7.07 10.14 23.70
N VAL A 280 -7.68 9.84 24.84
CA VAL A 280 -9.11 10.15 25.06
C VAL A 280 -9.38 11.66 24.94
N GLY A 281 -10.46 12.01 24.23
CA GLY A 281 -10.88 13.40 24.02
C GLY A 281 -10.29 14.08 22.76
N THR A 282 -9.59 13.36 21.88
CA THR A 282 -9.04 13.88 20.61
C THR A 282 -10.01 13.76 19.43
N GLY A 283 -11.22 13.24 19.65
CA GLY A 283 -12.24 13.11 18.60
C GLY A 283 -12.05 11.87 17.69
N LYS A 284 -11.63 10.73 18.24
CA LYS A 284 -11.47 9.47 17.47
C LYS A 284 -12.73 9.09 16.68
N THR A 285 -13.91 9.29 17.25
CA THR A 285 -15.19 9.04 16.57
C THR A 285 -15.35 9.92 15.33
N ILE A 286 -14.98 11.19 15.41
CA ILE A 286 -15.01 12.15 14.30
C ILE A 286 -14.02 11.71 13.23
N ILE A 287 -12.78 11.44 13.60
CA ILE A 287 -11.72 10.97 12.67
C ILE A 287 -12.20 9.72 11.93
N ALA A 288 -12.70 8.72 12.64
CA ALA A 288 -13.17 7.47 12.05
C ALA A 288 -14.36 7.69 11.09
N THR A 289 -15.29 8.61 11.45
CA THR A 289 -16.43 8.96 10.59
C THR A 289 -15.99 9.65 9.31
N ILE A 290 -15.03 10.58 9.38
CA ILE A 290 -14.49 11.28 8.20
C ILE A 290 -13.75 10.28 7.30
N ILE A 291 -12.97 9.37 7.88
CA ILE A 291 -12.31 8.29 7.12
C ILE A 291 -13.36 7.41 6.43
N ALA A 292 -14.43 7.03 7.12
CA ALA A 292 -15.52 6.24 6.53
C ALA A 292 -16.17 6.97 5.33
N LYS A 293 -16.41 8.28 5.45
CA LYS A 293 -16.91 9.12 4.36
C LYS A 293 -15.95 9.19 3.18
N LYS A 294 -14.65 9.32 3.45
CA LYS A 294 -13.59 9.30 2.42
C LYS A 294 -13.51 7.95 1.70
N VAL A 295 -13.60 6.84 2.44
CA VAL A 295 -13.67 5.48 1.88
C VAL A 295 -14.93 5.32 1.03
N PHE A 296 -16.08 5.80 1.50
CA PHE A 296 -17.33 5.76 0.75
C PHE A 296 -17.19 6.47 -0.60
N ASN A 297 -16.71 7.70 -0.62
CA ASN A 297 -16.54 8.50 -1.83
C ASN A 297 -15.53 7.84 -2.80
N HIS A 298 -14.38 7.41 -2.29
CA HIS A 298 -13.37 6.72 -3.09
C HIS A 298 -13.91 5.46 -3.77
N ASP A 299 -14.60 4.60 -3.00
CA ASP A 299 -15.09 3.32 -3.53
C ASP A 299 -16.31 3.52 -4.43
N LEU A 300 -17.12 4.57 -4.22
CA LEU A 300 -18.20 4.95 -5.13
C LEU A 300 -17.65 5.32 -6.52
N HIS A 301 -16.59 6.13 -6.56
CA HIS A 301 -15.93 6.50 -7.82
C HIS A 301 -15.27 5.31 -8.51
N LYS A 302 -14.66 4.40 -7.74
CA LYS A 302 -13.88 3.29 -8.28
C LYS A 302 -14.73 2.09 -8.70
N PHE A 303 -15.78 1.76 -7.95
CA PHE A 303 -16.58 0.54 -8.15
C PHE A 303 -18.04 0.81 -8.52
N GLY A 304 -18.50 2.07 -8.51
CA GLY A 304 -19.88 2.44 -8.79
C GLY A 304 -20.90 1.92 -7.77
N ASN A 305 -20.46 1.29 -6.69
CA ASN A 305 -21.31 0.66 -5.69
C ASN A 305 -21.20 1.37 -4.34
N ILE A 306 -22.34 1.42 -3.63
CA ILE A 306 -22.45 2.07 -2.33
C ILE A 306 -21.82 1.19 -1.25
N ASN A 307 -20.86 1.74 -0.50
CA ASN A 307 -20.26 1.09 0.65
C ASN A 307 -21.22 1.03 1.83
N LYS A 308 -21.19 -0.08 2.57
CA LYS A 308 -21.87 -0.22 3.85
C LYS A 308 -20.87 -0.30 4.99
N THR A 309 -21.03 0.59 5.98
CA THR A 309 -20.17 0.65 7.16
C THR A 309 -20.85 -0.01 8.35
N LEU A 310 -20.15 -0.88 9.07
CA LEU A 310 -20.60 -1.43 10.34
C LEU A 310 -19.79 -0.82 11.48
N ILE A 311 -20.49 -0.22 12.45
CA ILE A 311 -19.92 0.29 13.70
C ILE A 311 -20.21 -0.71 14.81
N ILE A 312 -19.18 -1.20 15.47
CA ILE A 312 -19.26 -2.10 16.63
C ILE A 312 -18.71 -1.33 17.82
N ALA A 313 -19.58 -0.99 18.77
CA ALA A 313 -19.19 -0.16 19.91
C ALA A 313 -20.02 -0.53 21.16
N PRO A 314 -19.62 -0.08 22.37
CA PRO A 314 -20.45 -0.19 23.57
C PRO A 314 -21.81 0.48 23.38
N HIS A 315 -22.86 -0.14 23.93
CA HIS A 315 -24.21 0.44 23.85
C HIS A 315 -24.30 1.83 24.47
N THR A 316 -23.49 2.09 25.49
CA THR A 316 -23.47 3.35 26.23
C THR A 316 -23.09 4.58 25.40
N ILE A 317 -22.36 4.38 24.30
CA ILE A 317 -21.91 5.47 23.39
C ILE A 317 -22.61 5.41 22.04
N LYS A 318 -23.72 4.66 21.94
CA LYS A 318 -24.49 4.51 20.71
C LYS A 318 -25.01 5.86 20.20
N ASP A 319 -25.62 6.63 21.08
CA ASP A 319 -26.24 7.90 20.69
C ASP A 319 -25.21 8.93 20.24
N ASP A 320 -24.04 8.96 20.88
CA ASP A 320 -22.91 9.80 20.45
C ASP A 320 -22.44 9.41 19.04
N TRP A 321 -22.30 8.11 18.77
CA TRP A 321 -21.95 7.61 17.43
C TRP A 321 -23.02 8.01 16.40
N LEU A 322 -24.29 7.74 16.68
CA LEU A 322 -25.40 8.05 15.77
C LEU A 322 -25.47 9.55 15.49
N GLN A 323 -25.25 10.39 16.51
CA GLN A 323 -25.21 11.83 16.32
C GLN A 323 -24.12 12.25 15.36
N VAL A 324 -22.87 11.78 15.56
CA VAL A 324 -21.74 12.13 14.67
C VAL A 324 -21.99 11.62 13.25
N LEU A 325 -22.44 10.38 13.08
CA LEU A 325 -22.71 9.80 11.76
C LEU A 325 -23.76 10.58 10.98
N ASN A 326 -24.83 11.02 11.67
CA ASN A 326 -25.89 11.83 11.07
C ASN A 326 -25.40 13.25 10.74
N ASP A 327 -24.65 13.90 11.64
CA ASP A 327 -24.09 15.22 11.41
C ASP A 327 -23.16 15.27 10.18
N PHE A 328 -22.37 14.22 9.99
CA PHE A 328 -21.47 14.09 8.83
C PHE A 328 -22.18 13.52 7.59
N HIS A 329 -23.47 13.23 7.67
CA HIS A 329 -24.24 12.62 6.57
C HIS A 329 -23.60 11.37 6.00
N LEU A 330 -23.08 10.46 6.86
CA LEU A 330 -22.52 9.20 6.39
C LEU A 330 -23.67 8.31 5.90
N PRO A 331 -23.70 7.92 4.62
CA PRO A 331 -24.74 7.02 4.12
C PRO A 331 -24.44 5.56 4.51
N ASN A 332 -25.48 4.73 4.55
CA ASN A 332 -25.41 3.28 4.65
C ASN A 332 -24.52 2.73 5.78
N PHE A 333 -24.84 3.11 7.00
CA PHE A 333 -24.22 2.51 8.18
C PHE A 333 -25.18 1.60 8.97
N SER A 334 -24.61 0.70 9.75
CA SER A 334 -25.31 -0.09 10.76
C SER A 334 -24.55 -0.03 12.07
N PHE A 335 -25.26 -0.04 13.18
CA PHE A 335 -24.66 -0.05 14.53
C PHE A 335 -24.96 -1.37 15.23
N LEU A 336 -23.92 -2.04 15.72
CA LEU A 336 -24.00 -3.28 16.48
C LEU A 336 -23.37 -3.09 17.86
N PRO A 337 -24.15 -3.19 18.95
CA PRO A 337 -23.58 -3.22 20.30
C PRO A 337 -22.61 -4.38 20.48
N ASN A 338 -21.46 -4.15 21.09
CA ASN A 338 -20.40 -5.14 21.27
C ASN A 338 -20.81 -6.41 22.05
N ARG A 339 -21.93 -6.38 22.77
CA ARG A 339 -22.51 -7.55 23.47
C ARG A 339 -23.58 -8.29 22.66
N SER A 340 -23.90 -7.81 21.45
CA SER A 340 -25.01 -8.33 20.64
C SER A 340 -24.55 -9.12 19.42
N PHE A 341 -23.40 -9.82 19.52
CA PHE A 341 -22.86 -10.60 18.40
C PHE A 341 -23.76 -11.74 17.92
N HIS A 342 -24.66 -12.25 18.80
CA HIS A 342 -25.67 -13.24 18.40
C HIS A 342 -26.57 -12.73 17.26
N ARG A 343 -26.71 -11.42 17.12
CA ARG A 343 -27.49 -10.79 16.04
C ARG A 343 -26.81 -10.86 14.67
N LEU A 344 -25.52 -11.19 14.60
CA LEU A 344 -24.84 -11.42 13.32
C LEU A 344 -25.39 -12.64 12.57
N SER A 345 -26.10 -13.54 13.23
CA SER A 345 -26.83 -14.63 12.60
C SER A 345 -28.23 -14.24 12.07
N GLU A 346 -28.72 -13.04 12.42
CA GLU A 346 -29.99 -12.53 11.92
C GLU A 346 -29.85 -12.14 10.43
N ARG A 347 -30.94 -12.28 9.65
CA ARG A 347 -30.94 -11.98 8.19
C ARG A 347 -30.58 -10.52 7.85
N GLU A 348 -30.76 -9.60 8.80
CA GLU A 348 -30.42 -8.18 8.63
C GLU A 348 -28.91 -7.91 8.61
N PHE A 349 -28.10 -8.82 9.15
CA PHE A 349 -26.64 -8.71 9.24
C PHE A 349 -25.95 -9.72 8.32
N ASP A 350 -26.13 -9.60 6.99
CA ASP A 350 -25.27 -10.36 6.07
C ASP A 350 -23.83 -9.86 6.18
N PRO A 351 -22.89 -10.69 6.68
CA PRO A 351 -21.48 -10.30 6.79
C PRO A 351 -20.87 -9.78 5.50
N LYS A 352 -21.32 -10.28 4.33
CA LYS A 352 -20.79 -9.87 3.02
C LYS A 352 -21.21 -8.46 2.60
N SER A 353 -22.28 -7.92 3.20
CA SER A 353 -22.80 -6.61 2.83
C SER A 353 -21.97 -5.44 3.33
N PHE A 354 -21.04 -5.67 4.28
CA PHE A 354 -20.21 -4.63 4.87
C PHE A 354 -18.84 -4.55 4.20
N ASP A 355 -18.41 -3.35 3.86
CA ASP A 355 -17.12 -3.06 3.23
C ASP A 355 -16.11 -2.48 4.23
N LEU A 356 -16.61 -1.70 5.19
CA LEU A 356 -15.82 -1.12 6.27
C LEU A 356 -16.41 -1.53 7.63
N ILE A 357 -15.53 -1.94 8.54
CA ILE A 357 -15.89 -2.23 9.93
C ILE A 357 -15.09 -1.33 10.85
N ILE A 358 -15.76 -0.61 11.74
CA ILE A 358 -15.16 0.20 12.79
C ILE A 358 -15.47 -0.47 14.12
N VAL A 359 -14.44 -0.85 14.87
CA VAL A 359 -14.56 -1.49 16.18
C VAL A 359 -14.08 -0.52 17.24
N ASP A 360 -14.98 0.03 18.01
CA ASP A 360 -14.66 0.90 19.14
C ASP A 360 -14.46 0.07 20.41
N GLU A 361 -13.51 0.49 21.25
CA GLU A 361 -13.03 -0.27 22.39
C GLU A 361 -12.53 -1.67 22.00
N ALA A 362 -11.72 -1.74 20.92
CA ALA A 362 -11.27 -2.99 20.30
C ALA A 362 -10.55 -3.94 21.27
N HIS A 363 -9.91 -3.40 22.33
CA HIS A 363 -9.27 -4.19 23.37
C HIS A 363 -10.19 -5.21 24.08
N LYS A 364 -11.52 -5.07 23.94
CA LYS A 364 -12.48 -6.06 24.46
C LYS A 364 -12.53 -7.35 23.66
N PHE A 365 -11.98 -7.37 22.45
CA PHE A 365 -12.00 -8.49 21.52
C PHE A 365 -10.62 -9.12 21.31
N ARG A 366 -9.79 -9.19 22.34
CA ARG A 366 -8.40 -9.65 22.27
C ARG A 366 -8.18 -11.14 22.48
N SER A 367 -9.14 -11.80 23.13
CA SER A 367 -8.98 -13.21 23.53
C SER A 367 -9.61 -14.17 22.54
N THR A 368 -8.81 -15.07 21.97
CA THR A 368 -9.27 -16.16 21.08
C THR A 368 -10.18 -17.18 21.75
N THR A 369 -10.18 -17.25 23.08
CA THR A 369 -11.09 -18.14 23.84
C THR A 369 -12.50 -17.56 23.96
N ALA A 370 -12.68 -16.28 23.67
CA ALA A 370 -13.98 -15.64 23.72
C ALA A 370 -14.77 -15.87 22.41
N ALA A 371 -15.98 -16.37 22.51
CA ALA A 371 -16.85 -16.55 21.34
C ALA A 371 -17.00 -15.27 20.51
N SER A 372 -17.06 -14.10 21.17
CA SER A 372 -17.15 -12.79 20.52
C SER A 372 -15.95 -12.46 19.62
N TYR A 373 -14.73 -12.87 19.98
CA TYR A 373 -13.56 -12.70 19.12
C TYR A 373 -13.69 -13.53 17.84
N ASN A 374 -14.06 -14.80 17.97
CA ASN A 374 -14.19 -15.69 16.82
C ASN A 374 -15.26 -15.21 15.84
N GLU A 375 -16.38 -14.72 16.35
CA GLU A 375 -17.43 -14.12 15.52
C GLU A 375 -16.93 -12.85 14.82
N LEU A 376 -16.23 -11.97 15.54
CA LEU A 376 -15.63 -10.77 14.95
C LEU A 376 -14.60 -11.11 13.88
N GLN A 377 -13.72 -12.09 14.15
CA GLN A 377 -12.71 -12.53 13.19
C GLN A 377 -13.37 -13.08 11.92
N LYS A 378 -14.39 -13.93 12.07
CA LYS A 378 -15.17 -14.46 10.95
C LYS A 378 -15.81 -13.33 10.13
N LEU A 379 -16.41 -12.34 10.79
CA LEU A 379 -16.97 -11.16 10.15
C LEU A 379 -15.92 -10.37 9.37
N CYS A 380 -14.77 -10.07 9.98
CA CYS A 380 -13.68 -9.31 9.37
C CYS A 380 -13.05 -10.05 8.17
N LYS A 381 -12.92 -11.38 8.24
CA LYS A 381 -12.32 -12.21 7.20
C LYS A 381 -13.28 -12.62 6.08
N THR A 382 -14.58 -12.43 6.24
CA THR A 382 -15.54 -12.69 5.18
C THR A 382 -15.40 -11.62 4.09
N PRO A 383 -15.08 -11.98 2.82
CA PRO A 383 -14.95 -11.01 1.74
C PRO A 383 -16.24 -10.23 1.48
N THR A 384 -16.13 -9.05 0.89
CA THR A 384 -17.28 -8.21 0.52
C THR A 384 -18.03 -8.79 -0.70
N LEU A 385 -19.15 -8.18 -1.06
CA LEU A 385 -19.87 -8.49 -2.31
C LEU A 385 -19.16 -7.91 -3.54
N LYS A 386 -18.30 -6.92 -3.37
CA LYS A 386 -17.57 -6.25 -4.44
C LYS A 386 -16.49 -7.16 -5.02
N ARG A 387 -16.26 -7.00 -6.33
CA ARG A 387 -15.25 -7.75 -7.06
C ARG A 387 -14.29 -6.80 -7.77
N LEU A 388 -13.03 -7.21 -7.82
CA LEU A 388 -12.04 -6.63 -8.72
C LEU A 388 -12.32 -7.07 -10.17
N GLU A 389 -11.65 -6.44 -11.12
CA GLU A 389 -11.76 -6.77 -12.55
C GLU A 389 -11.39 -8.23 -12.86
N ASP A 390 -10.50 -8.84 -12.06
CA ASP A 390 -10.10 -10.25 -12.16
C ASP A 390 -11.13 -11.23 -11.53
N GLY A 391 -12.26 -10.73 -11.03
CA GLY A 391 -13.31 -11.51 -10.38
C GLY A 391 -13.04 -11.81 -8.90
N THR A 392 -11.86 -11.47 -8.36
CA THR A 392 -11.51 -11.65 -6.94
C THR A 392 -12.38 -10.75 -6.07
N ARG A 393 -12.93 -11.29 -4.98
CA ARG A 393 -13.70 -10.48 -4.04
C ARG A 393 -12.79 -9.60 -3.20
N LEU A 394 -13.21 -8.34 -3.02
CA LEU A 394 -12.53 -7.41 -2.14
C LEU A 394 -12.63 -7.84 -0.68
N GLU A 395 -11.53 -7.70 0.04
CA GLU A 395 -11.50 -7.87 1.47
C GLU A 395 -11.96 -6.60 2.18
N LYS A 396 -12.47 -6.75 3.41
CA LYS A 396 -12.96 -5.63 4.20
C LYS A 396 -11.84 -4.72 4.69
N LYS A 397 -12.20 -3.45 4.88
CA LYS A 397 -11.38 -2.45 5.58
C LYS A 397 -11.77 -2.42 7.05
N ILE A 398 -10.78 -2.35 7.96
CA ILE A 398 -11.01 -2.46 9.41
C ILE A 398 -10.33 -1.29 10.13
N ILE A 399 -11.08 -0.58 10.98
CA ILE A 399 -10.55 0.43 11.89
C ILE A 399 -10.76 -0.07 13.32
N LEU A 400 -9.67 -0.24 14.06
CA LEU A 400 -9.69 -0.62 15.47
C LEU A 400 -9.43 0.62 16.32
N ILE A 401 -10.42 1.06 17.09
CA ILE A 401 -10.30 2.20 18.00
C ILE A 401 -10.01 1.66 19.41
N SER A 402 -8.88 2.03 19.98
CA SER A 402 -8.49 1.65 21.34
C SER A 402 -7.51 2.65 21.93
N ALA A 403 -7.75 3.11 23.14
CA ALA A 403 -6.84 4.03 23.83
C ALA A 403 -5.52 3.35 24.26
N SER A 404 -5.50 2.03 24.41
CA SER A 404 -4.37 1.29 24.98
C SER A 404 -4.11 -0.08 24.34
N PRO A 405 -3.81 -0.15 23.05
CA PRO A 405 -3.64 -1.44 22.35
C PRO A 405 -2.40 -2.21 22.80
N LEU A 406 -1.41 -1.54 23.37
CA LEU A 406 -0.13 -2.13 23.78
C LEU A 406 -0.06 -2.56 25.26
N ASN A 407 -1.13 -2.41 26.03
CA ASN A 407 -1.17 -2.80 27.44
C ASN A 407 -1.51 -4.28 27.65
N ASN A 408 -1.49 -5.07 26.59
CA ASN A 408 -1.93 -6.47 26.55
C ASN A 408 -0.76 -7.39 26.26
N SER A 409 -0.95 -8.69 26.47
CA SER A 409 0.07 -9.69 26.12
C SER A 409 0.42 -9.66 24.61
N PRO A 410 1.61 -10.15 24.20
CA PRO A 410 1.93 -10.28 22.77
C PRO A 410 0.91 -11.11 21.99
N GLU A 411 0.22 -12.06 22.66
CA GLU A 411 -0.84 -12.89 22.08
C GLU A 411 -2.10 -12.07 21.78
N ASP A 412 -2.48 -11.16 22.69
CA ASP A 412 -3.61 -10.26 22.50
C ASP A 412 -3.38 -9.28 21.33
N ILE A 413 -2.17 -8.72 21.26
CA ILE A 413 -1.77 -7.83 20.15
C ILE A 413 -1.82 -8.59 18.81
N LYS A 414 -1.29 -9.80 18.76
CA LYS A 414 -1.39 -10.68 17.60
C LYS A 414 -2.84 -10.85 17.15
N ASN A 415 -3.73 -11.17 18.08
CA ASN A 415 -5.13 -11.42 17.79
C ASN A 415 -5.84 -10.20 17.19
N GLU A 416 -5.61 -9.01 17.75
CA GLU A 416 -6.17 -7.78 17.23
C GLU A 416 -5.65 -7.50 15.79
N ILE A 417 -4.39 -7.70 15.51
CA ILE A 417 -3.79 -7.51 14.18
C ILE A 417 -4.36 -8.52 13.17
N LEU A 418 -4.59 -9.76 13.58
CA LEU A 418 -5.14 -10.80 12.73
C LEU A 418 -6.61 -10.59 12.35
N LEU A 419 -7.29 -9.58 12.88
CA LEU A 419 -8.60 -9.16 12.38
C LEU A 419 -8.51 -8.60 10.95
N PHE A 420 -7.40 -7.96 10.57
CA PHE A 420 -7.23 -7.36 9.25
C PHE A 420 -5.97 -7.82 8.49
N GLN A 421 -4.99 -8.45 9.16
CA GLN A 421 -3.80 -9.01 8.52
C GLN A 421 -3.87 -10.53 8.40
N ASP A 422 -3.21 -11.09 7.39
CA ASP A 422 -3.00 -12.54 7.30
C ASP A 422 -1.80 -12.97 8.13
N GLY A 423 -1.92 -14.10 8.82
CA GLY A 423 -0.87 -14.60 9.70
C GLY A 423 0.40 -15.06 8.98
N LYS A 424 0.29 -15.49 7.72
CA LYS A 424 1.41 -16.04 6.94
C LYS A 424 1.81 -15.17 5.77
N ASN A 425 0.91 -14.29 5.32
CA ASN A 425 1.10 -13.44 4.15
C ASN A 425 0.64 -12.00 4.44
N SER A 426 1.26 -11.38 5.42
CA SER A 426 0.98 -10.01 5.85
C SER A 426 1.46 -8.98 4.82
N THR A 427 0.79 -7.83 4.80
CA THR A 427 1.21 -6.64 4.02
C THR A 427 2.28 -5.80 4.73
N LEU A 428 2.69 -6.18 5.94
CA LEU A 428 3.70 -5.50 6.75
C LEU A 428 5.11 -5.97 6.35
N GLU A 429 6.15 -5.31 6.86
CA GLU A 429 7.54 -5.71 6.64
C GLU A 429 7.79 -7.19 7.03
N ILE A 430 7.13 -7.66 8.08
CA ILE A 430 7.16 -9.07 8.47
C ILE A 430 5.99 -9.79 7.82
N SER A 431 6.26 -10.52 6.75
CA SER A 431 5.25 -11.27 6.01
C SER A 431 4.62 -12.41 6.82
N ASN A 432 5.39 -13.10 7.69
CA ASN A 432 4.90 -14.18 8.53
C ASN A 432 4.75 -13.73 9.99
N LEU A 433 3.59 -13.16 10.30
CA LEU A 433 3.22 -12.69 11.64
C LEU A 433 3.08 -13.85 12.64
N ASP A 434 2.57 -15.00 12.19
CA ASP A 434 2.42 -16.18 13.06
C ASP A 434 3.77 -16.63 13.61
N TYR A 435 4.79 -16.73 12.78
CA TYR A 435 6.13 -17.10 13.22
C TYR A 435 6.72 -16.06 14.16
N PHE A 436 6.65 -14.78 13.80
CA PHE A 436 7.16 -13.68 14.62
C PHE A 436 6.52 -13.65 16.00
N PHE A 437 5.19 -13.61 16.07
CA PHE A 437 4.49 -13.54 17.34
C PHE A 437 4.63 -14.80 18.18
N ASN A 438 4.67 -16.00 17.57
CA ASN A 438 4.88 -17.24 18.32
C ASN A 438 6.23 -17.26 19.04
N GLN A 439 7.28 -16.69 18.44
CA GLN A 439 8.56 -16.49 19.12
C GLN A 439 8.41 -15.54 20.32
N LYS A 440 7.77 -14.38 20.13
CA LYS A 440 7.58 -13.37 21.19
C LYS A 440 6.70 -13.90 22.33
N ILE A 441 5.65 -14.63 22.00
CA ILE A 441 4.77 -15.28 22.99
C ILE A 441 5.55 -16.33 23.80
N LYS A 442 6.40 -17.12 23.14
CA LYS A 442 7.25 -18.13 23.82
C LYS A 442 8.25 -17.44 24.76
N GLU A 443 8.93 -16.39 24.31
CA GLU A 443 9.84 -15.59 25.14
C GLU A 443 9.09 -14.99 26.34
N TYR A 444 7.92 -14.39 26.12
CA TYR A 444 7.09 -13.78 27.16
C TYR A 444 6.59 -14.82 28.20
N LYS A 445 6.07 -15.97 27.71
CA LYS A 445 5.63 -17.06 28.62
C LYS A 445 6.78 -17.67 29.41
N GLY A 446 8.00 -17.66 28.88
CA GLY A 446 9.22 -18.09 29.59
C GLY A 446 9.53 -17.27 30.83
N LEU A 447 9.16 -15.98 30.86
CA LEU A 447 9.38 -15.06 31.98
C LEU A 447 8.60 -15.43 33.24
N LYS A 448 7.54 -16.25 33.15
CA LYS A 448 6.81 -16.77 34.32
C LYS A 448 7.69 -17.60 35.27
N LYS A 449 8.82 -18.14 34.78
CA LYS A 449 9.77 -18.93 35.56
C LYS A 449 10.96 -18.09 36.09
N GLU A 450 11.10 -16.87 35.60
CA GLU A 450 12.18 -15.96 35.97
C GLU A 450 11.85 -15.27 37.30
N ARG A 451 12.83 -15.13 38.19
CA ARG A 451 12.70 -14.46 39.49
C ARG A 451 13.36 -13.09 39.54
N ASP A 452 14.30 -12.83 38.63
CA ASP A 452 15.00 -11.55 38.58
C ASP A 452 14.14 -10.48 37.90
N LYS A 453 13.65 -9.53 38.70
CA LYS A 453 12.80 -8.42 38.20
C LYS A 453 13.50 -7.55 37.17
N GLN A 454 14.82 -7.44 37.17
CA GLN A 454 15.56 -6.63 36.18
C GLN A 454 15.61 -7.35 34.83
N ILE A 455 15.85 -8.65 34.84
CA ILE A 455 15.80 -9.50 33.64
C ILE A 455 14.40 -9.47 33.03
N ILE A 456 13.36 -9.64 33.86
CA ILE A 456 11.95 -9.56 33.40
C ILE A 456 11.71 -8.21 32.73
N LYS A 457 12.04 -7.09 33.40
CA LYS A 457 11.81 -5.73 32.86
C LYS A 457 12.53 -5.51 31.54
N ARG A 458 13.80 -5.91 31.42
CA ARG A 458 14.59 -5.77 30.19
C ARG A 458 14.03 -6.62 29.06
N THR A 459 13.67 -7.87 29.33
CA THR A 459 13.15 -8.79 28.32
C THR A 459 11.76 -8.35 27.83
N VAL A 460 10.87 -7.92 28.74
CA VAL A 460 9.58 -7.33 28.37
C VAL A 460 9.77 -6.10 27.51
N ALA A 461 10.64 -5.16 27.92
CA ALA A 461 10.94 -3.96 27.14
C ALA A 461 11.46 -4.29 25.73
N LYS A 462 12.33 -5.31 25.60
CA LYS A 462 12.82 -5.78 24.30
C LYS A 462 11.69 -6.34 23.43
N ILE A 463 10.87 -7.26 23.98
CA ILE A 463 9.75 -7.89 23.24
C ILE A 463 8.79 -6.82 22.69
N TYR A 464 8.35 -5.88 23.54
CA TYR A 464 7.42 -4.83 23.12
C TYR A 464 8.08 -3.77 22.24
N GLY A 465 9.38 -3.52 22.42
CA GLY A 465 10.18 -2.68 21.53
C GLY A 465 10.17 -3.22 20.10
N GLU A 466 10.47 -4.50 19.93
CA GLU A 466 10.47 -5.16 18.60
C GLU A 466 9.06 -5.22 17.98
N ILE A 467 8.02 -5.50 18.77
CA ILE A 467 6.63 -5.49 18.28
C ILE A 467 6.25 -4.07 17.83
N ARG A 468 6.62 -3.04 18.61
CA ARG A 468 6.32 -1.65 18.29
C ARG A 468 7.03 -1.22 17.00
N GLU A 469 8.32 -1.44 16.91
CA GLU A 469 9.17 -0.98 15.82
C GLU A 469 8.81 -1.69 14.49
N LYS A 470 8.67 -3.02 14.52
CA LYS A 470 8.54 -3.84 13.32
C LYS A 470 7.11 -4.02 12.83
N ILE A 471 6.12 -3.82 13.69
CA ILE A 471 4.71 -4.10 13.37
C ILE A 471 3.83 -2.87 13.61
N ILE A 472 3.79 -2.38 14.87
CA ILE A 472 2.79 -1.40 15.30
C ILE A 472 3.00 -0.03 14.63
N SER A 473 4.27 0.39 14.45
CA SER A 473 4.63 1.64 13.79
C SER A 473 4.05 1.78 12.36
N GLN A 474 3.77 0.66 11.70
CA GLN A 474 3.26 0.64 10.33
C GLN A 474 1.72 0.69 10.24
N ILE A 475 1.01 0.44 11.34
CA ILE A 475 -0.45 0.27 11.35
C ILE A 475 -1.14 0.98 12.52
N MET A 476 -0.48 1.96 13.15
CA MET A 476 -1.07 2.66 14.31
C MET A 476 -0.91 4.16 14.20
N ILE A 477 -2.03 4.85 14.31
CA ILE A 477 -2.08 6.30 14.54
C ILE A 477 -2.26 6.50 16.04
N ARG A 478 -1.26 7.12 16.69
CA ARG A 478 -1.28 7.39 18.12
C ARG A 478 -0.61 8.70 18.43
N ARG A 479 -1.38 9.61 18.99
CA ARG A 479 -0.89 10.91 19.48
C ARG A 479 -1.33 11.11 20.92
N THR A 480 -0.41 11.63 21.72
CA THR A 480 -0.67 12.04 23.09
C THR A 480 -0.94 13.55 23.15
N ARG A 481 -1.47 14.03 24.26
CA ARG A 481 -1.62 15.48 24.46
C ARG A 481 -0.28 16.21 24.39
N THR A 482 0.78 15.57 24.88
CA THR A 482 2.16 16.11 24.82
C THR A 482 2.61 16.26 23.37
N ASP A 483 2.32 15.27 22.51
CA ASP A 483 2.66 15.33 21.09
C ASP A 483 1.90 16.46 20.39
N LEU A 484 0.59 16.59 20.67
CA LEU A 484 -0.25 17.65 20.09
C LEU A 484 0.21 19.05 20.50
N MET A 485 0.60 19.24 21.76
CA MET A 485 1.10 20.52 22.26
C MET A 485 2.56 20.77 21.92
N GLY A 486 3.34 19.73 21.63
CA GLY A 486 4.74 19.80 21.23
C GLY A 486 4.94 20.25 19.77
N ILE A 487 4.00 19.98 18.90
CA ILE A 487 4.02 20.41 17.50
C ILE A 487 3.40 21.80 17.39
N GLU A 488 4.20 22.80 16.99
CA GLU A 488 3.80 24.21 16.98
C GLU A 488 2.53 24.47 16.15
N GLN A 489 2.39 23.83 14.99
CA GLN A 489 1.22 23.93 14.12
C GLN A 489 -0.04 23.48 14.84
N TYR A 490 -0.02 22.30 15.45
CA TYR A 490 -1.19 21.76 16.16
C TYR A 490 -1.53 22.61 17.38
N ARG A 491 -0.54 23.04 18.14
CA ARG A 491 -0.73 23.90 19.31
C ARG A 491 -1.42 25.20 18.92
N LYS A 492 -0.91 25.93 17.92
CA LYS A 492 -1.52 27.18 17.44
C LYS A 492 -2.96 26.95 16.98
N ASN A 493 -3.19 25.91 16.16
CA ASN A 493 -4.53 25.62 15.67
C ASN A 493 -5.52 25.28 16.81
N ILE A 494 -5.11 24.52 17.83
CA ILE A 494 -5.90 24.19 19.02
C ILE A 494 -6.21 25.46 19.82
N GLU A 495 -5.23 26.34 20.04
CA GLU A 495 -5.38 27.60 20.78
C GLU A 495 -6.31 28.58 20.04
N GLU A 496 -6.18 28.72 18.71
CA GLU A 496 -7.05 29.54 17.86
C GLU A 496 -8.52 29.10 17.91
N GLN A 497 -8.76 27.79 18.06
CA GLN A 497 -10.11 27.23 18.24
C GLN A 497 -10.62 27.32 19.68
N GLY A 498 -9.85 27.91 20.60
CA GLY A 498 -10.24 28.08 22.00
C GLY A 498 -10.30 26.79 22.82
N ILE A 499 -9.70 25.70 22.32
CA ILE A 499 -9.70 24.40 22.98
C ILE A 499 -8.63 24.36 24.05
N LYS A 500 -9.03 23.99 25.28
CA LYS A 500 -8.11 23.79 26.42
C LYS A 500 -8.19 22.34 26.89
N PHE A 501 -7.06 21.67 26.93
CA PHE A 501 -7.00 20.34 27.55
C PHE A 501 -7.03 20.49 29.08
N PRO A 502 -7.78 19.63 29.80
CA PRO A 502 -7.79 19.65 31.25
C PRO A 502 -6.41 19.30 31.80
N GLU A 503 -5.94 20.06 32.78
CA GLU A 503 -4.74 19.75 33.53
C GLU A 503 -5.03 18.69 34.58
N VAL A 504 -4.10 17.73 34.70
CA VAL A 504 -4.19 16.72 35.76
C VAL A 504 -3.56 17.29 37.03
N GLY A 505 -4.41 17.68 37.95
CA GLY A 505 -3.98 18.14 39.26
C GLY A 505 -3.31 17.03 40.08
N LYS A 506 -2.62 17.41 41.15
CA LYS A 506 -2.08 16.42 42.10
C LYS A 506 -3.24 15.65 42.74
N PRO A 507 -3.09 14.33 42.93
CA PRO A 507 -4.14 13.54 43.56
C PRO A 507 -4.38 14.04 45.00
N ASN A 508 -5.63 14.37 45.29
CA ASN A 508 -6.07 14.70 46.65
C ASN A 508 -6.20 13.42 47.47
N LYS A 509 -5.44 13.31 48.53
CA LYS A 509 -5.56 12.19 49.46
C LYS A 509 -6.82 12.37 50.29
N ILE A 510 -7.83 11.55 50.13
CA ILE A 510 -9.00 11.52 50.97
C ILE A 510 -8.76 10.48 52.07
N PHE A 511 -8.64 10.97 53.30
CA PHE A 511 -8.51 10.09 54.46
C PHE A 511 -9.89 9.83 55.05
N TYR A 512 -10.26 8.58 55.03
CA TYR A 512 -11.49 8.15 55.70
C TYR A 512 -11.16 7.71 57.14
N LYS A 513 -11.68 8.37 58.14
CA LYS A 513 -11.57 7.95 59.55
C LYS A 513 -12.72 7.02 59.89
N LEU A 514 -12.40 5.75 60.09
CA LEU A 514 -13.35 4.78 60.60
C LEU A 514 -13.63 5.08 62.09
N ASN A 515 -14.86 4.82 62.54
CA ASN A 515 -15.10 4.77 63.99
C ASN A 515 -14.48 3.48 64.57
N LYS A 516 -14.25 3.42 65.88
CA LYS A 516 -13.54 2.32 66.53
C LYS A 516 -14.11 0.94 66.25
N ASP A 517 -15.41 0.80 65.98
CA ASP A 517 -16.03 -0.50 65.72
C ASP A 517 -15.82 -0.92 64.27
N LEU A 518 -15.95 0.02 63.34
CA LEU A 518 -15.65 -0.20 61.94
C LEU A 518 -14.16 -0.46 61.67
N GLU A 519 -13.26 0.18 62.43
CA GLU A 519 -11.82 -0.07 62.37
C GLU A 519 -11.49 -1.52 62.76
N LYS A 520 -12.09 -2.02 63.85
CA LYS A 520 -11.93 -3.45 64.24
C LYS A 520 -12.43 -4.43 63.16
N ILE A 521 -13.57 -4.12 62.56
CA ILE A 521 -14.11 -4.94 61.49
C ILE A 521 -13.23 -4.90 60.25
N TYR A 522 -12.73 -3.71 59.89
CA TYR A 522 -11.82 -3.50 58.76
C TYR A 522 -10.51 -4.27 58.97
N ASP A 523 -9.87 -4.17 60.11
CA ASP A 523 -8.62 -4.90 60.45
C ASP A 523 -8.81 -6.41 60.41
N ARG A 524 -9.93 -6.89 60.96
CA ARG A 524 -10.28 -8.32 60.87
C ARG A 524 -10.48 -8.78 59.43
N THR A 525 -11.20 -8.02 58.64
CA THR A 525 -11.44 -8.28 57.24
C THR A 525 -10.15 -8.28 56.44
N PHE A 526 -9.26 -7.32 56.68
CA PHE A 526 -7.95 -7.22 56.06
C PHE A 526 -7.04 -8.42 56.37
N VAL A 527 -7.05 -8.87 57.61
CA VAL A 527 -6.31 -10.11 58.01
C VAL A 527 -6.86 -11.34 57.32
N ILE A 528 -8.18 -11.44 57.12
CA ILE A 528 -8.80 -12.53 56.39
C ILE A 528 -8.43 -12.48 54.90
N ILE A 529 -8.53 -11.29 54.30
CA ILE A 529 -8.18 -11.06 52.87
C ILE A 529 -6.68 -11.35 52.63
N ALA A 530 -5.80 -10.94 53.55
CA ALA A 530 -4.35 -11.19 53.44
C ALA A 530 -3.97 -12.69 53.55
N LYS A 531 -4.86 -13.52 54.13
CA LYS A 531 -4.72 -14.98 54.20
C LYS A 531 -5.34 -15.69 53.00
N LEU A 532 -6.16 -15.02 52.23
CA LEU A 532 -6.73 -15.56 51.00
C LEU A 532 -5.64 -15.56 49.92
N ASN A 533 -5.21 -16.72 49.44
CA ASN A 533 -4.34 -16.88 48.26
C ASN A 533 -5.14 -16.53 46.98
N TYR A 534 -5.58 -15.31 46.87
CA TYR A 534 -6.28 -14.81 45.69
C TYR A 534 -5.28 -14.07 44.78
N ALA A 535 -5.05 -14.63 43.61
CA ALA A 535 -4.01 -14.14 42.66
C ALA A 535 -4.09 -12.63 42.31
N ILE A 536 -5.21 -11.98 42.57
CA ILE A 536 -5.40 -10.52 42.34
C ILE A 536 -4.65 -9.66 43.36
N TYR A 537 -4.32 -10.18 44.55
CA TYR A 537 -3.68 -9.42 45.62
C TYR A 537 -2.19 -9.66 45.76
N ASP A 538 -1.62 -10.64 45.07
CA ASP A 538 -0.16 -10.87 45.03
C ASP A 538 0.60 -9.83 44.21
N GLU A 539 -0.09 -9.08 43.33
CA GLU A 539 0.53 -8.02 42.51
C GLU A 539 0.66 -6.67 43.25
N ILE A 540 0.08 -6.54 44.46
CA ILE A 540 0.10 -5.29 45.24
C ILE A 540 1.25 -5.31 46.31
N LYS A 541 1.97 -6.40 46.42
CA LYS A 541 3.23 -6.50 47.18
C LYS A 541 4.41 -6.34 46.21
#